data_59754bb62c864c09f4c89d122e32c4fe
#
_entry.id   59754bb62c864c09f4c89d122e32c4fe
#
_cell.length_a   1.000
_cell.length_b   1.000
_cell.length_c   1.000
_cell.angle_alpha   90.00
_cell.angle_beta   90.00
_cell.angle_gamma   90.00
#
_symmetry.space_group_name_H-M   'P 1'
#
loop_
_entity.id
_entity.type
_entity.pdbx_description
1 polymer ?
#
loop_
_entity_poly.entity_id
_entity_poly.type
_entity_poly.pdbx_seq_one_letter_code
_entity_poly.pdbx_strand_id
1 'polypeptide(L)'
;MDEVSSTIAAALADYFDMVRERVHQWVEPISEERLWRRPYPYGNSAGHLLLHLTGNLNYYIGARIAGTGYVRDRDREFTDTERRPKAEVLAAFDRAIAMVKDTIGGQSEADWSAPYSAERAEAKDRFSILLDCAGHAYHHVGQLIYLSKEWASDSTA
;
A
#
# COMPACT_ATOMS: atom_id res chain seq x y z
N MET A 1 7.48 22.12 13.77
CA MET A 1 7.01 21.98 12.39
C MET A 1 6.28 23.26 12.06
N ASP A 2 6.61 23.89 10.94
CA ASP A 2 5.88 25.08 10.49
C ASP A 2 4.45 24.72 10.00
N GLU A 3 3.62 25.73 9.73
CA GLU A 3 2.21 25.54 9.36
C GLU A 3 2.06 24.76 8.04
N VAL A 4 2.93 25.00 7.07
CA VAL A 4 2.89 24.33 5.76
C VAL A 4 3.26 22.85 5.92
N SER A 5 4.34 22.54 6.62
CA SER A 5 4.75 21.15 6.89
C SER A 5 3.68 20.39 7.66
N SER A 6 3.02 21.03 8.63
CA SER A 6 1.91 20.44 9.37
C SER A 6 0.72 20.11 8.47
N THR A 7 0.39 21.04 7.57
CA THR A 7 -0.69 20.85 6.59
C THR A 7 -0.38 19.70 5.62
N ILE A 8 0.85 19.63 5.09
CA ILE A 8 1.29 18.54 4.22
C ILE A 8 1.22 17.20 4.95
N ALA A 9 1.75 17.13 6.17
CA ALA A 9 1.74 15.90 6.97
C ALA A 9 0.32 15.41 7.23
N ALA A 10 -0.57 16.31 7.64
CA ALA A 10 -1.98 15.97 7.88
C ALA A 10 -2.67 15.46 6.60
N ALA A 11 -2.53 16.19 5.49
CA ALA A 11 -3.15 15.82 4.23
C ALA A 11 -2.68 14.45 3.71
N LEU A 12 -1.38 14.15 3.81
CA LEU A 12 -0.84 12.85 3.42
C LEU A 12 -1.32 11.73 4.36
N ALA A 13 -1.34 11.97 5.68
CA ALA A 13 -1.82 10.99 6.65
C ALA A 13 -3.30 10.66 6.42
N ASP A 14 -4.15 11.68 6.20
CA ASP A 14 -5.57 11.52 5.88
C ASP A 14 -5.76 10.75 4.56
N TYR A 15 -4.91 11.00 3.57
CA TYR A 15 -4.95 10.28 2.29
C TYR A 15 -4.64 8.80 2.48
N PHE A 16 -3.62 8.44 3.28
CA PHE A 16 -3.31 7.05 3.58
C PHE A 16 -4.40 6.36 4.42
N ASP A 17 -5.07 7.07 5.33
CA ASP A 17 -6.25 6.56 6.03
C ASP A 17 -7.39 6.27 5.05
N MET A 18 -7.68 7.19 4.13
CA MET A 18 -8.68 6.96 3.08
C MET A 18 -8.32 5.76 2.20
N VAL A 19 -7.06 5.58 1.82
CA VAL A 19 -6.60 4.40 1.07
C VAL A 19 -6.85 3.12 1.87
N ARG A 20 -6.50 3.10 3.17
CA ARG A 20 -6.75 1.96 4.06
C ARG A 20 -8.24 1.60 4.11
N GLU A 21 -9.10 2.58 4.34
CA GLU A 21 -10.56 2.38 4.37
C GLU A 21 -11.08 1.81 3.05
N ARG A 22 -10.61 2.31 1.91
CA ARG A 22 -10.98 1.80 0.60
C ARG A 22 -10.50 0.37 0.36
N VAL A 23 -9.29 0.03 0.78
CA VAL A 23 -8.78 -1.34 0.71
C VAL A 23 -9.69 -2.28 1.51
N HIS A 24 -10.01 -1.95 2.76
CA HIS A 24 -10.93 -2.74 3.57
C HIS A 24 -12.31 -2.85 2.93
N GLN A 25 -12.89 -1.73 2.51
CA GLN A 25 -14.22 -1.70 1.86
C GLN A 25 -14.35 -2.69 0.70
N TRP A 26 -13.28 -2.83 -0.11
CA TRP A 26 -13.33 -3.63 -1.33
C TRP A 26 -12.73 -5.04 -1.17
N VAL A 27 -11.95 -5.29 -0.13
CA VAL A 27 -11.40 -6.63 0.16
C VAL A 27 -12.31 -7.44 1.10
N GLU A 28 -12.93 -6.81 2.09
CA GLU A 28 -13.83 -7.48 3.04
C GLU A 28 -14.90 -8.36 2.38
N PRO A 29 -15.59 -7.92 1.31
CA PRO A 29 -16.60 -8.74 0.63
C PRO A 29 -16.03 -9.95 -0.13
N ILE A 30 -14.73 -9.96 -0.46
CA ILE A 30 -14.08 -11.06 -1.18
C ILE A 30 -13.94 -12.27 -0.24
N SER A 31 -14.43 -13.45 -0.63
CA SER A 31 -14.28 -14.67 0.17
C SER A 31 -12.82 -15.10 0.29
N GLU A 32 -12.46 -15.88 1.32
CA GLU A 32 -11.11 -16.44 1.51
C GLU A 32 -10.62 -17.21 0.27
N GLU A 33 -11.49 -17.98 -0.35
CA GLU A 33 -11.18 -18.75 -1.55
C GLU A 33 -10.82 -17.84 -2.73
N ARG A 34 -11.60 -16.75 -2.91
CA ARG A 34 -11.44 -15.81 -4.02
C ARG A 34 -10.32 -14.78 -3.83
N LEU A 35 -9.90 -14.58 -2.60
CA LEU A 35 -8.81 -13.65 -2.26
C LEU A 35 -7.54 -13.94 -3.08
N TRP A 36 -7.23 -15.22 -3.31
CA TRP A 36 -6.03 -15.67 -4.03
C TRP A 36 -6.29 -16.10 -5.47
N ARG A 37 -7.54 -16.04 -5.93
CA ARG A 37 -7.92 -16.39 -7.30
C ARG A 37 -7.56 -15.23 -8.24
N ARG A 38 -6.83 -15.54 -9.29
CA ARG A 38 -6.54 -14.59 -10.38
C ARG A 38 -7.73 -14.50 -11.31
N PRO A 39 -8.16 -13.29 -11.73
CA PRO A 39 -9.29 -13.14 -12.66
C PRO A 39 -8.96 -13.69 -14.05
N TYR A 40 -7.70 -13.57 -14.47
CA TYR A 40 -7.16 -14.08 -15.74
C TYR A 40 -5.68 -14.46 -15.57
N PRO A 41 -5.06 -15.19 -16.54
CA PRO A 41 -3.67 -15.65 -16.42
C PRO A 41 -2.64 -14.55 -16.15
N TYR A 42 -2.87 -13.34 -16.66
CA TYR A 42 -2.00 -12.18 -16.48
C TYR A 42 -2.43 -11.22 -15.35
N GLY A 43 -3.55 -11.49 -14.71
CA GLY A 43 -4.07 -10.65 -13.64
C GLY A 43 -3.50 -11.01 -12.27
N ASN A 44 -3.52 -10.06 -11.36
CA ASN A 44 -3.17 -10.31 -9.97
C ASN A 44 -4.44 -10.58 -9.15
N SER A 45 -4.35 -11.45 -8.15
CA SER A 45 -5.41 -11.62 -7.17
C SER A 45 -5.41 -10.47 -6.16
N ALA A 46 -6.51 -10.29 -5.42
CA ALA A 46 -6.58 -9.30 -4.35
C ALA A 46 -5.53 -9.56 -3.27
N GLY A 47 -5.26 -10.83 -2.92
CA GLY A 47 -4.20 -11.19 -1.98
C GLY A 47 -2.81 -10.75 -2.45
N HIS A 48 -2.47 -11.00 -3.73
CA HIS A 48 -1.19 -10.55 -4.28
C HIS A 48 -1.08 -9.01 -4.33
N LEU A 49 -2.17 -8.30 -4.62
CA LEU A 49 -2.18 -6.83 -4.56
C LEU A 49 -1.94 -6.31 -3.14
N LEU A 50 -2.51 -6.96 -2.11
CA LEU A 50 -2.25 -6.60 -0.71
C LEU A 50 -0.79 -6.85 -0.32
N LEU A 51 -0.21 -8.00 -0.72
CA LEU A 51 1.22 -8.26 -0.50
C LEU A 51 2.09 -7.20 -1.18
N HIS A 52 1.73 -6.84 -2.42
CA HIS A 52 2.45 -5.84 -3.19
C HIS A 52 2.38 -4.44 -2.55
N LEU A 53 1.20 -4.00 -2.13
CA LEU A 53 1.04 -2.72 -1.44
C LEU A 53 1.81 -2.68 -0.12
N THR A 54 1.72 -3.75 0.67
CA THR A 54 2.45 -3.88 1.93
C THR A 54 3.96 -3.83 1.71
N GLY A 55 4.47 -4.60 0.75
CA GLY A 55 5.90 -4.61 0.40
C GLY A 55 6.39 -3.27 -0.16
N ASN A 56 5.57 -2.60 -0.98
CA ASN A 56 5.85 -1.27 -1.51
C ASN A 56 6.06 -0.25 -0.39
N LEU A 57 5.10 -0.10 0.50
CA LEU A 57 5.14 0.86 1.60
C LEU A 57 6.29 0.56 2.59
N ASN A 58 6.46 -0.70 2.98
CA ASN A 58 7.55 -1.10 3.87
C ASN A 58 8.94 -0.86 3.25
N TYR A 59 9.09 -1.00 1.94
CA TYR A 59 10.37 -0.74 1.30
C TYR A 59 10.63 0.75 1.09
N TYR A 60 9.76 1.43 0.32
CA TYR A 60 10.06 2.81 -0.08
C TYR A 60 9.99 3.79 1.09
N ILE A 61 9.10 3.58 2.03
CA ILE A 61 8.95 4.46 3.19
C ILE A 61 9.62 3.83 4.42
N GLY A 62 9.26 2.61 4.76
CA GLY A 62 9.79 1.94 5.95
C GLY A 62 11.30 1.79 5.95
N ALA A 63 11.85 1.08 4.96
CA ALA A 63 13.29 0.83 4.91
C ALA A 63 14.09 2.08 4.55
N ARG A 64 13.59 2.91 3.62
CA ARG A 64 14.38 3.99 3.00
C ARG A 64 14.26 5.34 3.71
N ILE A 65 13.18 5.56 4.47
CA ILE A 65 13.00 6.80 5.26
C ILE A 65 13.05 6.49 6.74
N ALA A 66 12.22 5.54 7.22
CA ALA A 66 12.13 5.21 8.64
C ALA A 66 13.25 4.29 9.16
N GLY A 67 14.07 3.70 8.29
CA GLY A 67 15.20 2.86 8.69
C GLY A 67 14.79 1.53 9.33
N THR A 68 13.65 0.95 8.96
CA THR A 68 13.10 -0.29 9.57
C THR A 68 13.93 -1.55 9.29
N GLY A 69 14.86 -1.49 8.34
CA GLY A 69 15.64 -2.67 7.93
C GLY A 69 14.84 -3.66 7.05
N TYR A 70 13.63 -3.31 6.58
CA TYR A 70 12.84 -4.19 5.74
C TYR A 70 13.56 -4.52 4.44
N VAL A 71 13.67 -5.82 4.12
CA VAL A 71 14.20 -6.33 2.86
C VAL A 71 13.06 -6.78 1.98
N ARG A 72 12.93 -6.19 0.79
CA ARG A 72 11.84 -6.46 -0.13
C ARG A 72 12.15 -7.65 -1.04
N ASP A 73 11.26 -8.60 -1.09
CA ASP A 73 11.20 -9.64 -2.14
C ASP A 73 10.01 -9.34 -3.05
N ARG A 74 10.23 -8.49 -4.07
CA ARG A 74 9.16 -8.04 -4.96
C ARG A 74 8.55 -9.16 -5.78
N ASP A 75 9.34 -10.12 -6.21
CA ASP A 75 8.84 -11.21 -7.06
C ASP A 75 7.91 -12.12 -6.26
N ARG A 76 8.22 -12.35 -4.99
CA ARG A 76 7.36 -13.11 -4.07
C ARG A 76 6.01 -12.43 -3.82
N GLU A 77 5.92 -11.10 -3.88
CA GLU A 77 4.63 -10.39 -3.76
C GLU A 77 3.59 -10.87 -4.78
N PHE A 78 4.02 -11.37 -5.94
CA PHE A 78 3.16 -11.82 -7.05
C PHE A 78 3.15 -13.34 -7.28
N THR A 79 4.06 -14.08 -6.65
CA THR A 79 4.22 -15.53 -6.84
C THR A 79 3.99 -16.33 -5.58
N ASP A 80 3.67 -15.67 -4.47
CA ASP A 80 3.39 -16.31 -3.18
C ASP A 80 2.21 -17.30 -3.30
N THR A 81 2.40 -18.51 -2.81
CA THR A 81 1.42 -19.60 -2.83
C THR A 81 0.94 -19.98 -1.42
N GLU A 82 1.40 -19.31 -0.38
CA GLU A 82 1.03 -19.63 1.02
C GLU A 82 -0.46 -19.41 1.30
N ARG A 83 -1.12 -18.54 0.54
CA ARG A 83 -2.55 -18.24 0.68
C ARG A 83 -2.94 -17.92 2.12
N ARG A 84 -2.21 -16.98 2.73
CA ARG A 84 -2.47 -16.53 4.09
C ARG A 84 -3.92 -16.06 4.27
N PRO A 85 -4.51 -16.21 5.48
CA PRO A 85 -5.85 -15.74 5.77
C PRO A 85 -6.02 -14.24 5.46
N LYS A 86 -7.20 -13.83 4.98
CA LYS A 86 -7.53 -12.43 4.66
C LYS A 86 -7.23 -11.49 5.81
N ALA A 87 -7.62 -11.86 7.02
CA ALA A 87 -7.36 -11.06 8.22
C ALA A 87 -5.85 -10.80 8.44
N GLU A 88 -4.98 -11.77 8.12
CA GLU A 88 -3.53 -11.63 8.28
C GLU A 88 -2.95 -10.64 7.27
N VAL A 89 -3.33 -10.74 5.99
CA VAL A 89 -2.82 -9.84 4.95
C VAL A 89 -3.36 -8.42 5.10
N LEU A 90 -4.61 -8.24 5.54
CA LEU A 90 -5.16 -6.93 5.89
C LEU A 90 -4.43 -6.33 7.10
N ALA A 91 -4.21 -7.09 8.16
CA ALA A 91 -3.47 -6.62 9.33
C ALA A 91 -2.01 -6.25 9.00
N ALA A 92 -1.36 -6.96 8.08
CA ALA A 92 -0.02 -6.60 7.60
C ALA A 92 -0.03 -5.26 6.83
N PHE A 93 -1.03 -5.05 5.98
CA PHE A 93 -1.24 -3.79 5.28
C PHE A 93 -1.53 -2.64 6.26
N ASP A 94 -2.39 -2.85 7.26
CA ASP A 94 -2.70 -1.84 8.29
C ASP A 94 -1.45 -1.41 9.08
N ARG A 95 -0.58 -2.36 9.43
CA ARG A 95 0.71 -2.05 10.07
C ARG A 95 1.61 -1.22 9.16
N ALA A 96 1.63 -1.50 7.86
CA ALA A 96 2.40 -0.70 6.91
C ALA A 96 1.86 0.73 6.81
N ILE A 97 0.53 0.91 6.78
CA ILE A 97 -0.10 2.25 6.81
C ILE A 97 0.24 2.99 8.12
N ALA A 98 0.15 2.33 9.26
CA ALA A 98 0.51 2.94 10.55
C ALA A 98 1.97 3.43 10.55
N MET A 99 2.91 2.59 10.10
CA MET A 99 4.32 2.96 9.95
C MET A 99 4.52 4.15 9.01
N VAL A 100 3.79 4.21 7.89
CA VAL A 100 3.83 5.35 6.96
C VAL A 100 3.37 6.63 7.65
N LYS A 101 2.26 6.60 8.38
CA LYS A 101 1.72 7.77 9.11
C LYS A 101 2.68 8.25 10.20
N ASP A 102 3.27 7.32 10.95
CA ASP A 102 4.29 7.65 11.96
C ASP A 102 5.51 8.31 11.31
N THR A 103 5.93 7.80 10.14
CA THR A 103 7.04 8.39 9.37
C THR A 103 6.69 9.79 8.88
N ILE A 104 5.48 10.01 8.35
CA ILE A 104 4.99 11.33 7.93
C ILE A 104 4.96 12.30 9.10
N GLY A 105 4.42 11.88 10.24
CA GLY A 105 4.34 12.71 11.46
C GLY A 105 5.70 13.10 12.04
N GLY A 106 6.73 12.33 11.75
CA GLY A 106 8.12 12.61 12.16
C GLY A 106 8.92 13.52 11.22
N GLN A 107 8.37 13.90 10.02
CA GLN A 107 9.12 14.74 9.08
C GLN A 107 9.19 16.20 9.56
N SER A 108 10.40 16.76 9.57
CA SER A 108 10.62 18.21 9.70
C SER A 108 10.45 18.91 8.35
N GLU A 109 10.45 20.27 8.36
CA GLU A 109 10.41 21.07 7.12
C GLU A 109 11.54 20.67 6.15
N ALA A 110 12.75 20.50 6.66
CA ALA A 110 13.91 20.12 5.87
C ALA A 110 13.84 18.69 5.32
N ASP A 111 13.13 17.80 6.01
CA ASP A 111 12.98 16.41 5.59
C ASP A 111 12.15 16.25 4.32
N TRP A 112 11.17 17.12 4.07
CA TRP A 112 10.34 17.03 2.87
C TRP A 112 11.17 17.14 1.58
N SER A 113 12.16 18.03 1.57
CA SER A 113 13.08 18.22 0.44
C SER A 113 14.37 17.41 0.54
N ALA A 114 14.54 16.59 1.59
CA ALA A 114 15.72 15.76 1.75
C ALA A 114 15.89 14.80 0.57
N PRO A 115 17.12 14.62 0.05
CA PRO A 115 17.37 13.72 -1.07
C PRO A 115 16.90 12.32 -0.80
N TYR A 116 16.28 11.71 -1.81
CA TYR A 116 15.79 10.34 -1.76
C TYR A 116 16.34 9.51 -2.93
N SER A 117 16.66 8.25 -2.66
CA SER A 117 17.06 7.28 -3.67
C SER A 117 16.68 5.86 -3.25
N ALA A 118 16.05 5.15 -4.16
CA ALA A 118 15.77 3.73 -4.00
C ALA A 118 15.72 3.04 -5.38
N GLU A 119 15.89 1.72 -5.39
CA GLU A 119 15.77 0.94 -6.62
C GLU A 119 14.36 1.11 -7.22
N ARG A 120 14.30 1.42 -8.51
CA ARG A 120 13.07 1.63 -9.29
C ARG A 120 12.23 2.83 -8.85
N ALA A 121 12.77 3.75 -8.05
CA ALA A 121 12.12 5.01 -7.73
C ALA A 121 12.64 6.12 -8.66
N GLU A 122 11.72 6.94 -9.19
CA GLU A 122 12.05 8.15 -9.95
C GLU A 122 12.09 9.39 -9.04
N ALA A 123 11.44 9.33 -7.88
CA ALA A 123 11.43 10.36 -6.87
C ALA A 123 12.84 10.80 -6.46
N LYS A 124 13.06 12.09 -6.30
CA LYS A 124 14.36 12.68 -5.93
C LYS A 124 14.41 13.17 -4.48
N ASP A 125 13.26 13.32 -3.84
CA ASP A 125 13.12 13.79 -2.48
C ASP A 125 12.04 13.00 -1.73
N ARG A 126 11.98 13.20 -0.40
CA ARG A 126 11.06 12.44 0.46
C ARG A 126 9.60 12.78 0.21
N PHE A 127 9.28 14.02 -0.12
CA PHE A 127 7.90 14.39 -0.43
C PHE A 127 7.41 13.66 -1.69
N SER A 128 8.23 13.69 -2.74
CA SER A 128 7.91 13.04 -4.02
C SER A 128 7.66 11.53 -3.86
N ILE A 129 8.50 10.81 -3.10
CA ILE A 129 8.27 9.37 -2.92
C ILE A 129 7.02 9.07 -2.07
N LEU A 130 6.70 9.89 -1.07
CA LEU A 130 5.46 9.74 -0.30
C LEU A 130 4.24 9.95 -1.18
N LEU A 131 4.27 10.95 -2.07
CA LEU A 131 3.21 11.22 -3.04
C LEU A 131 3.08 10.08 -4.07
N ASP A 132 4.21 9.57 -4.60
CA ASP A 132 4.24 8.44 -5.53
C ASP A 132 3.65 7.18 -4.88
N CYS A 133 4.02 6.87 -3.63
CA CYS A 133 3.46 5.73 -2.90
C CYS A 133 1.96 5.89 -2.65
N ALA A 134 1.47 7.10 -2.34
CA ALA A 134 0.06 7.38 -2.15
C ALA A 134 -0.73 7.16 -3.45
N GLY A 135 -0.26 7.73 -4.56
CA GLY A 135 -0.86 7.54 -5.89
C GLY A 135 -0.84 6.08 -6.35
N HIS A 136 0.28 5.39 -6.15
CA HIS A 136 0.43 3.96 -6.45
C HIS A 136 -0.54 3.09 -5.64
N ALA A 137 -0.69 3.38 -4.34
CA ALA A 137 -1.65 2.65 -3.51
C ALA A 137 -3.10 2.85 -4.00
N TYR A 138 -3.46 4.09 -4.35
CA TYR A 138 -4.80 4.38 -4.87
C TYR A 138 -5.05 3.78 -6.27
N HIS A 139 -4.02 3.69 -7.11
CA HIS A 139 -4.08 2.96 -8.39
C HIS A 139 -4.52 1.50 -8.17
N HIS A 140 -3.96 0.82 -7.16
CA HIS A 140 -4.34 -0.55 -6.84
C HIS A 140 -5.71 -0.67 -6.17
N VAL A 141 -6.19 0.36 -5.45
CA VAL A 141 -7.60 0.42 -5.00
C VAL A 141 -8.54 0.27 -6.18
N GLY A 142 -8.27 0.93 -7.32
CA GLY A 142 -9.04 0.77 -8.54
C GLY A 142 -9.13 -0.69 -9.01
N GLN A 143 -8.04 -1.42 -8.96
CA GLN A 143 -8.01 -2.85 -9.30
C GLN A 143 -8.80 -3.71 -8.30
N LEU A 144 -8.71 -3.42 -6.99
CA LEU A 144 -9.48 -4.10 -5.95
C LEU A 144 -10.99 -3.89 -6.13
N ILE A 145 -11.42 -2.69 -6.57
CA ILE A 145 -12.82 -2.40 -6.91
C ILE A 145 -13.33 -3.35 -8.00
N TYR A 146 -12.58 -3.51 -9.09
CA TYR A 146 -12.97 -4.39 -10.17
C TYR A 146 -13.00 -5.86 -9.74
N LEU A 147 -11.99 -6.32 -8.99
CA LEU A 147 -11.96 -7.69 -8.46
C LEU A 147 -13.13 -7.98 -7.53
N SER A 148 -13.45 -7.06 -6.62
CA SER A 148 -14.56 -7.21 -5.69
C SER A 148 -15.90 -7.31 -6.42
N LYS A 149 -16.14 -6.48 -7.44
CA LYS A 149 -17.35 -6.51 -8.25
C LYS A 149 -17.45 -7.78 -9.10
N GLU A 150 -16.36 -8.23 -9.68
CA GLU A 150 -16.30 -9.49 -10.44
C GLU A 150 -16.73 -10.68 -9.54
N TRP A 151 -16.15 -10.76 -8.35
CA TRP A 151 -16.47 -11.85 -7.42
C TRP A 151 -17.86 -11.75 -6.79
N ALA A 152 -18.47 -10.57 -6.73
CA ALA A 152 -19.85 -10.42 -6.27
C ALA A 152 -20.85 -10.91 -7.30
N SER A 153 -20.59 -10.73 -8.60
CA SER A 153 -21.48 -11.17 -9.68
C SER A 153 -21.61 -12.70 -9.77
N ASP A 154 -20.55 -13.44 -9.50
CA ASP A 154 -20.55 -14.90 -9.50
C ASP A 154 -21.40 -15.53 -8.37
N SER A 155 -21.78 -14.75 -7.34
CA SER A 155 -22.57 -15.25 -6.21
C SER A 155 -24.08 -15.24 -6.47
N THR A 156 -24.52 -14.69 -7.61
CA THR A 156 -25.92 -14.54 -8.02
C THR A 156 -26.30 -15.45 -9.19
N ALA A 157 -25.39 -16.30 -9.64
CA ALA A 157 -25.61 -17.32 -10.67
C ALA A 157 -25.60 -18.73 -10.07
#